data_db5383141f4e0f9b777f3912ba96e1ad
#
_entry.id   db5383141f4e0f9b777f3912ba96e1ad
#
_cell.length_a   1.000
_cell.length_b   1.000
_cell.length_c   1.000
_cell.angle_alpha   90.00
_cell.angle_beta   90.00
_cell.angle_gamma   90.00
#
_symmetry.space_group_name_H-M   'P 1'
#
loop_
_entity.id
_entity.type
_entity.pdbx_description
1 polymer ?
#
loop_
_entity_poly.entity_id
_entity_poly.type
_entity_poly.pdbx_seq_one_letter_code
_entity_poly.pdbx_strand_id
1 'polypeptide(L)'
;MKEILGPYVMKGGRHAGKYLEELIFSNPEYIDISNRYRMPGKESNYFQKHLGLLLENTPETIVLCPICRKRRVKFFLFLNSETVMDSLICCDNPDCQQTLKSNHHNDYLLPLKLKIILSLKGKTLKMKALRLLKKVTGLPPSPKAEEVFKIFIGEPLPVDNKCVFKKNDHQSADAYQLSIDFK
;
A
#
# COMPACT_ATOMS: atom_id res chain seq x y z
N MET A 1 2.00 -1.50 29.80
CA MET A 1 1.51 -1.77 28.44
C MET A 1 2.66 -2.38 27.69
N LYS A 2 2.55 -3.63 27.11
CA LYS A 2 3.65 -4.21 26.32
C LYS A 2 3.84 -3.38 25.07
N GLU A 3 5.06 -2.87 24.86
CA GLU A 3 5.45 -2.23 23.60
C GLU A 3 5.44 -3.24 22.47
N ILE A 4 5.07 -2.77 21.26
CA ILE A 4 5.11 -3.59 20.05
C ILE A 4 6.53 -3.50 19.52
N LEU A 5 7.33 -4.55 19.77
CA LEU A 5 8.78 -4.57 19.52
C LEU A 5 9.16 -5.28 18.21
N GLY A 6 8.18 -5.80 17.44
CA GLY A 6 8.47 -6.54 16.20
C GLY A 6 7.22 -7.10 15.53
N PRO A 7 7.40 -7.87 14.44
CA PRO A 7 6.32 -8.51 13.70
C PRO A 7 5.45 -9.43 14.55
N TYR A 8 4.17 -9.57 14.18
CA TYR A 8 3.23 -10.39 14.93
C TYR A 8 3.12 -11.80 14.37
N VAL A 9 3.43 -12.80 15.20
CA VAL A 9 3.23 -14.22 14.86
C VAL A 9 1.80 -14.64 15.20
N MET A 10 1.10 -15.19 14.21
CA MET A 10 -0.25 -15.75 14.37
C MET A 10 -0.21 -16.94 15.32
N LYS A 11 -0.97 -16.91 16.40
CA LYS A 11 -0.95 -17.95 17.44
C LYS A 11 -1.98 -19.05 17.27
N GLY A 12 -2.92 -18.89 16.33
CA GLY A 12 -4.00 -19.85 16.12
C GLY A 12 -4.57 -19.82 14.71
N GLY A 13 -5.47 -20.79 14.43
CA GLY A 13 -6.11 -20.95 13.13
C GLY A 13 -5.19 -21.57 12.08
N ARG A 14 -5.64 -21.60 10.82
CA ARG A 14 -4.92 -22.22 9.69
C ARG A 14 -3.58 -21.55 9.33
N HIS A 15 -3.30 -20.38 9.89
CA HIS A 15 -2.09 -19.62 9.67
C HIS A 15 -1.23 -19.49 10.95
N ALA A 16 -1.46 -20.35 11.94
CA ALA A 16 -0.60 -20.40 13.13
C ALA A 16 0.88 -20.54 12.76
N GLY A 17 1.74 -19.76 13.41
CA GLY A 17 3.18 -19.71 13.14
C GLY A 17 3.60 -18.79 11.99
N LYS A 18 2.67 -18.25 11.19
CA LYS A 18 2.98 -17.27 10.15
C LYS A 18 2.93 -15.84 10.69
N TYR A 19 3.68 -14.95 10.06
CA TYR A 19 3.62 -13.53 10.40
C TYR A 19 2.40 -12.85 9.78
N LEU A 20 1.74 -11.98 10.54
CA LEU A 20 0.60 -11.19 10.08
C LEU A 20 0.98 -10.29 8.90
N GLU A 21 2.14 -9.67 8.97
CA GLU A 21 2.70 -8.79 7.96
C GLU A 21 2.83 -9.49 6.60
N GLU A 22 3.33 -10.72 6.60
CA GLU A 22 3.44 -11.53 5.37
C GLU A 22 2.08 -11.97 4.85
N LEU A 23 1.15 -12.31 5.75
CA LEU A 23 -0.20 -12.72 5.39
C LEU A 23 -0.97 -11.60 4.70
N ILE A 24 -0.83 -10.36 5.13
CA ILE A 24 -1.45 -9.20 4.49
C ILE A 24 -1.10 -9.13 3.00
N PHE A 25 0.16 -9.39 2.65
CA PHE A 25 0.63 -9.29 1.27
C PHE A 25 0.47 -10.58 0.45
N SER A 26 0.42 -11.74 1.09
CA SER A 26 0.28 -13.03 0.40
C SER A 26 -1.18 -13.51 0.30
N ASN A 27 -1.99 -13.23 1.30
CA ASN A 27 -3.40 -13.63 1.37
C ASN A 27 -4.27 -12.54 2.01
N PRO A 28 -4.46 -11.38 1.33
CA PRO A 28 -5.16 -10.23 1.88
C PRO A 28 -6.62 -10.50 2.24
N GLU A 29 -7.24 -11.52 1.67
CA GLU A 29 -8.63 -11.88 2.01
C GLU A 29 -8.76 -12.55 3.37
N TYR A 30 -7.67 -13.09 3.91
CA TYR A 30 -7.67 -13.61 5.27
C TYR A 30 -7.85 -12.48 6.29
N ILE A 31 -7.39 -11.28 5.96
CA ILE A 31 -7.56 -10.09 6.79
C ILE A 31 -8.88 -9.42 6.41
N ASP A 32 -9.98 -9.95 6.92
CA ASP A 32 -11.28 -9.30 6.78
C ASP A 32 -11.40 -8.16 7.80
N ILE A 33 -11.29 -6.94 7.31
CA ILE A 33 -11.38 -5.73 8.14
C ILE A 33 -12.80 -5.55 8.69
N SER A 34 -13.82 -6.08 8.00
CA SER A 34 -15.22 -5.98 8.40
C SER A 34 -15.58 -6.98 9.51
N ASN A 35 -14.96 -8.14 9.48
CA ASN A 35 -15.08 -9.14 10.53
C ASN A 35 -14.04 -8.87 11.61
N ARG A 36 -14.46 -8.16 12.64
CA ARG A 36 -13.68 -7.99 13.86
C ARG A 36 -13.25 -9.36 14.34
N TYR A 37 -11.99 -9.73 14.08
CA TYR A 37 -11.41 -10.95 14.59
C TYR A 37 -11.61 -11.02 16.10
N ARG A 38 -12.65 -11.74 16.50
CA ARG A 38 -12.90 -12.05 17.90
C ARG A 38 -12.05 -13.26 18.28
N MET A 39 -10.76 -13.04 18.50
CA MET A 39 -9.99 -13.99 19.28
C MET A 39 -10.35 -13.79 20.74
N PRO A 40 -10.70 -14.82 21.50
CA PRO A 40 -10.98 -14.68 22.93
C PRO A 40 -9.71 -14.37 23.73
N GLY A 41 -9.81 -13.44 24.68
CA GLY A 41 -8.79 -13.19 25.68
C GLY A 41 -7.77 -12.08 25.40
N LYS A 42 -6.73 -11.99 26.24
CA LYS A 42 -5.69 -10.95 26.22
C LYS A 42 -4.91 -10.90 24.89
N GLU A 43 -4.81 -12.01 24.19
CA GLU A 43 -4.12 -12.11 22.89
C GLU A 43 -4.90 -11.42 21.76
N SER A 44 -6.24 -11.43 21.85
CA SER A 44 -7.09 -10.65 20.94
C SER A 44 -6.75 -9.17 20.97
N ASN A 45 -6.56 -8.61 22.14
CA ASN A 45 -6.24 -7.20 22.31
C ASN A 45 -4.87 -6.84 21.70
N TYR A 46 -3.88 -7.71 21.86
CA TYR A 46 -2.55 -7.51 21.28
C TYR A 46 -2.58 -7.58 19.75
N PHE A 47 -3.24 -8.61 19.20
CA PHE A 47 -3.45 -8.74 17.75
C PHE A 47 -4.19 -7.53 17.17
N GLN A 48 -5.32 -7.12 17.79
CA GLN A 48 -6.11 -5.98 17.33
C GLN A 48 -5.31 -4.67 17.36
N LYS A 49 -4.52 -4.48 18.43
CA LYS A 49 -3.64 -3.31 18.52
C LYS A 49 -2.58 -3.31 17.42
N HIS A 50 -1.93 -4.46 17.19
CA HIS A 50 -0.90 -4.59 16.17
C HIS A 50 -1.45 -4.39 14.77
N LEU A 51 -2.58 -5.06 14.44
CA LEU A 51 -3.29 -4.86 13.18
C LEU A 51 -3.73 -3.41 13.02
N GLY A 52 -4.27 -2.79 14.08
CA GLY A 52 -4.65 -1.38 14.07
C GLY A 52 -3.50 -0.46 13.69
N LEU A 53 -2.32 -0.68 14.23
CA LEU A 53 -1.13 0.11 13.87
C LEU A 53 -0.74 -0.05 12.40
N LEU A 54 -0.76 -1.29 11.87
CA LEU A 54 -0.48 -1.54 10.46
C LEU A 54 -1.51 -0.86 9.54
N LEU A 55 -2.78 -0.84 9.94
CA LEU A 55 -3.88 -0.29 9.13
C LEU A 55 -3.97 1.23 9.16
N GLU A 56 -3.70 1.86 10.30
CA GLU A 56 -3.85 3.31 10.48
C GLU A 56 -2.61 4.08 10.01
N ASN A 57 -1.43 3.47 10.09
CA ASN A 57 -0.21 4.12 9.63
C ASN A 57 -0.20 4.26 8.11
N THR A 58 0.24 5.42 7.64
CA THR A 58 0.50 5.67 6.23
C THR A 58 1.99 5.50 6.02
N PRO A 59 2.44 4.48 5.25
CA PRO A 59 3.85 4.29 5.02
C PRO A 59 4.43 5.48 4.25
N GLU A 60 5.65 5.84 4.54
CA GLU A 60 6.38 6.75 3.67
C GLU A 60 6.69 6.07 2.34
N THR A 61 6.37 6.78 1.25
CA THR A 61 6.69 6.30 -0.10
C THR A 61 8.04 6.85 -0.54
N ILE A 62 8.79 6.04 -1.30
CA ILE A 62 10.09 6.45 -1.85
C ILE A 62 9.95 7.11 -3.24
N VAL A 63 8.77 7.01 -3.85
CA VAL A 63 8.50 7.49 -5.20
C VAL A 63 8.01 8.93 -5.16
N LEU A 64 8.59 9.78 -6.01
CA LEU A 64 8.13 11.15 -6.21
C LEU A 64 6.89 11.19 -7.10
N CYS A 65 6.03 12.17 -6.86
CA CYS A 65 4.85 12.42 -7.67
C CYS A 65 5.23 12.65 -9.14
N PRO A 66 4.69 11.91 -10.10
CA PRO A 66 5.05 12.05 -11.51
C PRO A 66 4.65 13.41 -12.10
N ILE A 67 3.67 14.08 -11.48
CA ILE A 67 3.17 15.37 -11.93
C ILE A 67 4.11 16.50 -11.50
N CYS A 68 4.33 16.70 -10.21
CA CYS A 68 5.16 17.81 -9.71
C CYS A 68 6.63 17.44 -9.49
N ARG A 69 6.98 16.17 -9.37
CA ARG A 69 8.35 15.66 -9.10
C ARG A 69 9.02 16.22 -7.84
N LYS A 70 8.23 16.82 -6.93
CA LYS A 70 8.73 17.48 -5.72
C LYS A 70 8.32 16.76 -4.43
N ARG A 71 7.12 16.17 -4.40
CA ARG A 71 6.53 15.55 -3.22
C ARG A 71 6.38 14.04 -3.42
N ARG A 72 6.44 13.28 -2.36
CA ARG A 72 6.21 11.83 -2.37
C ARG A 72 4.75 11.51 -2.70
N VAL A 73 4.53 10.37 -3.37
CA VAL A 73 3.19 9.86 -3.70
C VAL A 73 2.45 9.49 -2.42
N LYS A 74 1.16 9.86 -2.37
CA LYS A 74 0.26 9.55 -1.24
C LYS A 74 -1.08 8.98 -1.67
N PHE A 75 -1.42 9.10 -2.96
CA PHE A 75 -2.72 8.72 -3.50
C PHE A 75 -2.56 7.91 -4.78
N PHE A 76 -3.55 7.07 -5.06
CA PHE A 76 -3.71 6.39 -6.34
C PHE A 76 -5.13 6.58 -6.86
N LEU A 77 -5.29 6.56 -8.17
CA LEU A 77 -6.59 6.63 -8.81
C LEU A 77 -7.17 5.21 -8.95
N PHE A 78 -8.44 5.08 -8.58
CA PHE A 78 -9.21 3.86 -8.67
C PHE A 78 -10.24 4.00 -9.78
N LEU A 79 -10.00 3.35 -10.91
CA LEU A 79 -10.79 3.49 -12.12
C LEU A 79 -12.08 2.68 -12.05
N ASN A 80 -13.24 3.34 -12.23
CA ASN A 80 -14.57 2.71 -12.36
C ASN A 80 -14.86 1.61 -11.32
N SER A 81 -14.31 1.72 -10.11
CA SER A 81 -14.41 0.72 -9.03
C SER A 81 -13.88 -0.68 -9.39
N GLU A 82 -13.17 -0.85 -10.51
CA GLU A 82 -12.74 -2.16 -11.00
C GLU A 82 -11.24 -2.31 -11.24
N THR A 83 -10.52 -1.19 -11.42
CA THR A 83 -9.11 -1.26 -11.80
C THR A 83 -8.24 -0.30 -11.01
N VAL A 84 -7.06 -0.79 -10.59
CA VAL A 84 -5.95 0.02 -10.08
C VAL A 84 -4.88 0.05 -11.16
N MET A 85 -4.47 1.24 -11.59
CA MET A 85 -3.37 1.42 -12.52
C MET A 85 -2.14 1.98 -11.81
N ASP A 86 -1.00 1.37 -12.05
CA ASP A 86 0.28 1.70 -11.42
C ASP A 86 0.79 3.11 -11.76
N SER A 87 0.31 3.67 -12.88
CA SER A 87 0.73 4.98 -13.38
C SER A 87 -0.10 6.14 -12.85
N LEU A 88 -1.28 5.85 -12.30
CA LEU A 88 -2.23 6.88 -11.86
C LEU A 88 -2.07 7.15 -10.36
N ILE A 89 -0.96 7.80 -10.03
CA ILE A 89 -0.57 8.12 -8.65
C ILE A 89 -0.19 9.60 -8.53
N CYS A 90 -0.43 10.20 -7.36
CA CYS A 90 -0.04 11.58 -7.09
C CYS A 90 0.27 11.84 -5.61
N CYS A 91 0.80 13.03 -5.33
CA CYS A 91 0.99 13.53 -3.97
C CYS A 91 -0.28 14.20 -3.41
N ASP A 92 -0.14 14.81 -2.23
CA ASP A 92 -1.21 15.55 -1.54
C ASP A 92 -1.41 17.00 -2.06
N ASN A 93 -0.68 17.43 -3.08
CA ASN A 93 -0.91 18.74 -3.69
C ASN A 93 -2.24 18.75 -4.45
N PRO A 94 -3.17 19.69 -4.15
CA PRO A 94 -4.46 19.81 -4.83
C PRO A 94 -4.35 19.90 -6.36
N ASP A 95 -3.37 20.66 -6.87
CA ASP A 95 -3.15 20.81 -8.33
C ASP A 95 -2.80 19.47 -9.00
N CYS A 96 -1.95 18.67 -8.33
CA CYS A 96 -1.61 17.32 -8.82
C CYS A 96 -2.81 16.39 -8.78
N GLN A 97 -3.63 16.48 -7.73
CA GLN A 97 -4.86 15.69 -7.63
C GLN A 97 -5.88 16.08 -8.69
N GLN A 98 -6.03 17.38 -8.94
CA GLN A 98 -6.92 17.89 -9.97
C GLN A 98 -6.44 17.49 -11.37
N THR A 99 -5.16 17.63 -11.68
CA THR A 99 -4.56 17.18 -12.94
C THR A 99 -4.79 15.69 -13.17
N LEU A 100 -4.66 14.85 -12.12
CA LEU A 100 -4.92 13.43 -12.25
C LEU A 100 -6.41 13.12 -12.48
N LYS A 101 -7.32 13.87 -11.85
CA LYS A 101 -8.77 13.70 -11.97
C LYS A 101 -9.36 14.27 -13.25
N SER A 102 -8.75 15.30 -13.86
CA SER A 102 -9.32 16.00 -15.03
C SER A 102 -9.63 15.07 -16.21
N ASN A 103 -8.84 14.00 -16.34
CA ASN A 103 -9.01 13.00 -17.41
C ASN A 103 -9.86 11.79 -16.99
N HIS A 104 -10.40 11.79 -15.75
CA HIS A 104 -11.00 10.61 -15.12
C HIS A 104 -12.23 10.99 -14.28
N HIS A 105 -13.30 11.46 -14.92
CA HIS A 105 -14.46 12.08 -14.25
C HIS A 105 -15.23 11.18 -13.27
N ASN A 106 -15.19 9.86 -13.45
CA ASN A 106 -15.92 8.88 -12.61
C ASN A 106 -15.02 8.07 -11.67
N ASP A 107 -13.79 8.51 -11.47
CA ASP A 107 -12.80 7.75 -10.73
C ASP A 107 -12.53 8.34 -9.35
N TYR A 108 -12.18 7.47 -8.42
CA TYR A 108 -11.94 7.84 -7.03
C TYR A 108 -10.45 7.92 -6.74
N LEU A 109 -10.02 9.05 -6.20
CA LEU A 109 -8.68 9.21 -5.66
C LEU A 109 -8.65 8.67 -4.24
N LEU A 110 -7.93 7.57 -4.03
CA LEU A 110 -7.84 6.88 -2.75
C LEU A 110 -6.45 7.04 -2.14
N PRO A 111 -6.36 7.23 -0.81
CA PRO A 111 -5.06 7.28 -0.13
C PRO A 111 -4.38 5.91 -0.15
N LEU A 112 -3.05 5.92 -0.27
CA LEU A 112 -2.19 4.73 -0.20
C LEU A 112 -2.06 4.23 1.24
N LYS A 113 -3.19 3.84 1.84
CA LYS A 113 -3.27 3.25 3.17
C LYS A 113 -3.65 1.79 3.09
N LEU A 114 -3.01 0.98 3.92
CA LEU A 114 -3.29 -0.46 3.97
C LEU A 114 -4.78 -0.74 4.26
N LYS A 115 -5.39 0.01 5.18
CA LYS A 115 -6.81 -0.07 5.50
C LYS A 115 -7.71 0.10 4.27
N ILE A 116 -7.42 1.10 3.44
CA ILE A 116 -8.20 1.38 2.21
C ILE A 116 -8.01 0.24 1.21
N ILE A 117 -6.77 -0.20 1.00
CA ILE A 117 -6.46 -1.28 0.05
C ILE A 117 -7.16 -2.58 0.45
N LEU A 118 -7.13 -2.94 1.73
CA LEU A 118 -7.77 -4.16 2.21
C LEU A 118 -9.30 -4.06 2.23
N SER A 119 -9.89 -2.86 2.21
CA SER A 119 -11.35 -2.66 2.09
C SER A 119 -11.87 -2.79 0.65
N LEU A 120 -10.99 -2.82 -0.36
CA LEU A 120 -11.39 -3.01 -1.75
C LEU A 120 -12.11 -4.36 -1.91
N LYS A 121 -13.13 -4.41 -2.77
CA LYS A 121 -13.86 -5.64 -3.06
C LYS A 121 -13.08 -6.49 -4.08
N GLY A 122 -12.95 -7.77 -3.78
CA GLY A 122 -12.31 -8.75 -4.68
C GLY A 122 -10.80 -8.86 -4.52
N LYS A 123 -10.33 -10.11 -4.54
CA LYS A 123 -8.92 -10.48 -4.37
C LYS A 123 -7.99 -9.82 -5.39
N THR A 124 -8.41 -9.79 -6.65
CA THR A 124 -7.60 -9.25 -7.75
C THR A 124 -7.28 -7.77 -7.54
N LEU A 125 -8.27 -6.97 -7.14
CA LEU A 125 -8.10 -5.54 -6.88
C LEU A 125 -7.19 -5.29 -5.67
N LYS A 126 -7.42 -6.01 -4.57
CA LYS A 126 -6.54 -5.95 -3.39
C LYS A 126 -5.10 -6.26 -3.78
N MET A 127 -4.87 -7.33 -4.55
CA MET A 127 -3.54 -7.74 -4.98
C MET A 127 -2.87 -6.70 -5.90
N LYS A 128 -3.61 -6.09 -6.83
CA LYS A 128 -3.09 -5.00 -7.68
C LYS A 128 -2.68 -3.79 -6.82
N ALA A 129 -3.55 -3.35 -5.92
CA ALA A 129 -3.26 -2.22 -5.03
C ALA A 129 -2.11 -2.51 -4.06
N LEU A 130 -1.98 -3.74 -3.55
CA LEU A 130 -0.84 -4.16 -2.73
C LEU A 130 0.46 -4.21 -3.53
N ARG A 131 0.43 -4.59 -4.82
CA ARG A 131 1.61 -4.51 -5.70
C ARG A 131 2.04 -3.06 -5.88
N LEU A 132 1.09 -2.17 -6.15
CA LEU A 132 1.37 -0.74 -6.22
C LEU A 132 1.96 -0.22 -4.91
N LEU A 133 1.37 -0.56 -3.77
CA LEU A 133 1.88 -0.16 -2.46
C LEU A 133 3.32 -0.63 -2.25
N LYS A 134 3.64 -1.91 -2.54
CA LYS A 134 5.02 -2.42 -2.48
C LYS A 134 5.97 -1.60 -3.33
N LYS A 135 5.58 -1.34 -4.58
CA LYS A 135 6.38 -0.58 -5.54
C LYS A 135 6.71 0.84 -5.04
N VAL A 136 5.71 1.56 -4.52
CA VAL A 136 5.92 2.96 -4.08
C VAL A 136 6.59 3.08 -2.70
N THR A 137 6.57 2.02 -1.90
CA THR A 137 7.25 1.97 -0.58
C THR A 137 8.62 1.31 -0.62
N GLY A 138 9.02 0.73 -1.76
CA GLY A 138 10.29 0.01 -1.90
C GLY A 138 10.29 -1.39 -1.28
N LEU A 139 9.11 -1.94 -0.96
CA LEU A 139 9.01 -3.33 -0.51
C LEU A 139 9.29 -4.30 -1.66
N PRO A 140 10.00 -5.41 -1.42
CA PRO A 140 10.23 -6.44 -2.43
C PRO A 140 8.92 -7.13 -2.84
N PRO A 141 8.91 -7.88 -3.98
CA PRO A 141 7.73 -8.62 -4.44
C PRO A 141 7.13 -9.56 -3.40
N SER A 142 7.98 -10.20 -2.60
CA SER A 142 7.62 -11.07 -1.45
C SER A 142 8.25 -10.52 -0.17
N PRO A 143 7.64 -9.52 0.46
CA PRO A 143 8.24 -8.86 1.60
C PRO A 143 8.24 -9.77 2.82
N LYS A 144 9.33 -9.73 3.58
CA LYS A 144 9.42 -10.39 4.89
C LYS A 144 8.73 -9.54 5.96
N ALA A 145 8.35 -10.19 7.04
CA ALA A 145 7.62 -9.54 8.13
C ALA A 145 8.34 -8.32 8.71
N GLU A 146 9.66 -8.40 8.87
CA GLU A 146 10.49 -7.32 9.40
C GLU A 146 10.54 -6.11 8.47
N GLU A 147 10.54 -6.32 7.15
CA GLU A 147 10.53 -5.25 6.14
C GLU A 147 9.20 -4.49 6.17
N VAL A 148 8.08 -5.23 6.22
CA VAL A 148 6.76 -4.63 6.36
C VAL A 148 6.64 -3.88 7.68
N PHE A 149 7.07 -4.50 8.78
CA PHE A 149 7.02 -3.88 10.10
C PHE A 149 7.80 -2.56 10.14
N LYS A 150 9.01 -2.52 9.59
CA LYS A 150 9.83 -1.30 9.53
C LYS A 150 9.14 -0.17 8.76
N ILE A 151 8.53 -0.49 7.62
CA ILE A 151 7.88 0.51 6.76
C ILE A 151 6.59 1.07 7.38
N PHE A 152 5.81 0.24 8.06
CA PHE A 152 4.51 0.66 8.59
C PHE A 152 4.55 1.12 10.05
N ILE A 153 5.50 0.63 10.85
CA ILE A 153 5.55 0.90 12.30
C ILE A 153 6.90 1.45 12.74
N GLY A 154 8.00 1.10 12.04
CA GLY A 154 9.37 1.45 12.38
C GLY A 154 9.92 2.69 11.67
N GLU A 155 11.26 2.76 11.54
CA GLU A 155 11.96 3.85 10.88
C GLU A 155 11.77 3.81 9.36
N PRO A 156 11.59 4.97 8.69
CA PRO A 156 11.43 5.04 7.24
C PRO A 156 12.70 4.61 6.50
N LEU A 157 12.51 3.94 5.35
CA LEU A 157 13.63 3.61 4.46
C LEU A 157 14.22 4.87 3.81
N PRO A 158 15.52 4.88 3.48
CA PRO A 158 16.14 5.98 2.74
C PRO A 158 15.49 6.14 1.36
N VAL A 159 15.38 7.39 0.91
CA VAL A 159 14.81 7.71 -0.42
C VAL A 159 15.77 7.24 -1.50
N ASP A 160 15.35 6.30 -2.33
CA ASP A 160 16.09 5.94 -3.54
C ASP A 160 15.71 6.90 -4.67
N ASN A 161 16.62 7.84 -4.97
CA ASN A 161 16.47 8.81 -6.06
C ASN A 161 16.59 8.17 -7.45
N LYS A 162 16.83 6.85 -7.56
CA LYS A 162 17.01 6.14 -8.84
C LYS A 162 15.70 5.70 -9.48
N CYS A 163 14.55 5.86 -8.81
CA CYS A 163 13.24 5.64 -9.45
C CYS A 163 12.95 6.77 -10.45
N VAL A 164 13.57 6.71 -11.62
CA VAL A 164 13.31 7.63 -12.73
C VAL A 164 12.15 7.07 -13.55
N PHE A 165 11.10 7.85 -13.71
CA PHE A 165 10.02 7.52 -14.62
C PHE A 165 10.49 7.72 -16.07
N LYS A 166 10.56 6.66 -16.85
CA LYS A 166 10.82 6.77 -18.29
C LYS A 166 9.56 7.31 -18.99
N LYS A 167 9.69 8.40 -19.69
CA LYS A 167 8.69 8.91 -20.61
C LYS A 167 8.70 8.03 -21.85
N ASN A 168 7.59 7.37 -22.14
CA ASN A 168 7.45 6.69 -23.43
C ASN A 168 7.20 7.74 -24.51
N ASP A 169 8.18 7.97 -25.36
CA ASP A 169 8.17 9.05 -26.38
C ASP A 169 7.21 8.80 -27.55
N HIS A 170 6.36 7.77 -27.48
CA HIS A 170 5.51 7.37 -28.62
C HIS A 170 4.02 7.29 -28.33
N GLN A 171 3.48 8.06 -27.39
CA GLN A 171 2.02 8.27 -27.38
C GLN A 171 1.68 9.65 -26.85
N SER A 172 0.61 10.21 -27.48
CA SER A 172 -0.04 11.48 -27.15
C SER A 172 -0.04 11.79 -25.65
N ALA A 173 -0.03 13.07 -25.32
CA ALA A 173 0.19 13.71 -24.01
C ALA A 173 -0.53 13.08 -22.76
N ASP A 174 -1.23 11.98 -22.90
CA ASP A 174 -2.18 11.46 -21.90
C ASP A 174 -1.74 10.15 -21.20
N ALA A 175 -0.59 9.56 -21.55
CA ALA A 175 -0.19 8.29 -20.92
C ALA A 175 1.20 8.35 -20.30
N TYR A 176 1.27 8.59 -18.99
CA TYR A 176 2.47 8.33 -18.21
C TYR A 176 2.48 6.87 -17.76
N GLN A 177 3.31 6.05 -18.37
CA GLN A 177 3.48 4.66 -17.96
C GLN A 177 4.73 4.52 -17.08
N LEU A 178 4.53 3.97 -15.88
CA LEU A 178 5.59 3.64 -14.95
C LEU A 178 6.26 2.33 -15.39
N SER A 179 7.48 2.40 -15.92
CA SER A 179 8.37 1.25 -15.95
C SER A 179 9.46 1.44 -14.89
N ILE A 180 9.47 0.60 -13.89
CA ILE A 180 10.55 0.56 -12.90
C ILE A 180 11.31 -0.75 -13.17
N ASP A 181 12.51 -0.65 -13.72
CA ASP A 181 13.41 -1.78 -13.87
C ASP A 181 14.04 -2.08 -12.49
N PHE A 182 13.67 -3.20 -11.90
CA PHE A 182 14.40 -3.76 -10.77
C PHE A 182 15.61 -4.52 -11.32
N LYS A 183 16.79 -4.03 -11.01
CA LYS A 183 18.01 -4.83 -11.09
C LYS A 183 18.24 -5.57 -9.79
#